data_1f3c78c06cd4fbdf6d048c86dfcf02d5
#
_entry.id   1f3c78c06cd4fbdf6d048c86dfcf02d5
#
_cell.length_a   1.000
_cell.length_b   1.000
_cell.length_c   1.000
_cell.angle_alpha   90.00
_cell.angle_beta   90.00
_cell.angle_gamma   90.00
#
_symmetry.space_group_name_H-M   'P 1'
#
loop_
_entity.id
_entity.type
_entity.pdbx_description
1 polymer ?
#
loop_
_entity_poly.entity_id
_entity_poly.type
_entity_poly.pdbx_seq_one_letter_code
_entity_poly.pdbx_strand_id
1 'polypeptide(L)'
;MGYRHGIYISELATSITPPVQVSAGLIVAFGTAPVNQLEDPASAVNKPIIAYTYAEAVSKIGYSTNFEKYTLSEVIKVAFGIYGVAPVVFINVLDPAKHKKDVTDELVKLSGGKGTLSNDGVLYKSVVVKKADGDSPGLTLDTDYVLALDDNGYTVITAISGGKITEKDATLKVSYTHLDPGAVTKNDIIGGVDSNTKANTGLELLSDVYPRFKLVPGQVIA
;
A
#
# COMPACT_ATOMS: atom_id res chain seq x y z
N MET A 1 -54.11 11.23 57.36
CA MET A 1 -52.95 11.19 56.51
C MET A 1 -52.13 9.99 56.94
N GLY A 2 -52.14 8.94 56.13
CA GLY A 2 -51.37 7.74 56.41
C GLY A 2 -49.93 7.93 55.97
N TYR A 3 -48.96 7.79 56.87
CA TYR A 3 -47.54 7.71 56.56
C TYR A 3 -47.26 6.38 55.86
N ARG A 4 -46.81 6.43 54.58
CA ARG A 4 -46.33 5.29 53.91
C ARG A 4 -44.86 5.05 54.31
N HIS A 5 -44.63 4.05 55.16
CA HIS A 5 -43.30 3.55 55.42
C HIS A 5 -42.96 2.55 54.33
N GLY A 6 -41.93 2.87 53.52
CA GLY A 6 -41.42 1.99 52.48
C GLY A 6 -39.96 2.32 52.22
N ILE A 7 -39.14 1.29 52.01
CA ILE A 7 -37.80 1.43 51.52
C ILE A 7 -37.89 1.56 49.97
N TYR A 8 -37.54 2.72 49.45
CA TYR A 8 -37.51 2.95 48.02
C TYR A 8 -36.10 2.61 47.55
N ILE A 9 -35.94 1.45 46.90
CA ILE A 9 -34.70 1.05 46.25
C ILE A 9 -34.78 1.57 44.82
N SER A 10 -33.87 2.48 44.45
CA SER A 10 -33.64 2.87 43.08
C SER A 10 -32.47 2.08 42.55
N GLU A 11 -32.72 1.12 41.66
CA GLU A 11 -31.66 0.45 40.91
C GLU A 11 -31.22 1.37 39.77
N LEU A 12 -30.04 1.92 39.90
CA LEU A 12 -29.32 2.52 38.75
C LEU A 12 -28.69 1.40 37.95
N ALA A 13 -29.05 1.34 36.67
CA ALA A 13 -28.41 0.42 35.77
C ALA A 13 -26.87 0.64 35.81
N THR A 14 -26.16 -0.33 36.31
CA THR A 14 -24.68 -0.33 36.25
C THR A 14 -24.30 -0.30 34.79
N SER A 15 -23.60 0.75 34.38
CA SER A 15 -22.99 0.80 33.05
C SER A 15 -22.05 -0.40 32.94
N ILE A 16 -22.50 -1.45 32.27
CA ILE A 16 -21.65 -2.58 31.90
C ILE A 16 -20.74 -2.03 30.82
N THR A 17 -19.53 -1.64 31.18
CA THR A 17 -18.45 -1.48 30.19
C THR A 17 -18.31 -2.84 29.50
N PRO A 18 -18.58 -2.94 28.19
CA PRO A 18 -18.38 -4.20 27.50
C PRO A 18 -16.96 -4.66 27.75
N PRO A 19 -16.73 -5.96 28.07
CA PRO A 19 -15.40 -6.45 28.26
C PRO A 19 -14.59 -6.13 27.02
N VAL A 20 -13.40 -5.56 27.20
CA VAL A 20 -12.43 -5.39 26.11
C VAL A 20 -12.20 -6.79 25.57
N GLN A 21 -12.65 -7.06 24.35
CA GLN A 21 -12.31 -8.31 23.68
C GLN A 21 -10.81 -8.25 23.40
N VAL A 22 -10.03 -8.83 24.29
CA VAL A 22 -8.62 -9.09 24.03
C VAL A 22 -8.61 -10.15 22.94
N SER A 23 -8.40 -9.73 21.71
CA SER A 23 -8.07 -10.63 20.61
C SER A 23 -6.66 -11.14 20.89
N ALA A 24 -6.57 -12.23 21.66
CA ALA A 24 -5.31 -12.92 21.93
C ALA A 24 -4.82 -13.50 20.59
N GLY A 25 -4.07 -12.73 19.82
CA GLY A 25 -3.57 -13.17 18.53
C GLY A 25 -3.67 -12.13 17.40
N LEU A 26 -4.09 -10.89 17.67
CA LEU A 26 -4.03 -9.86 16.62
C LEU A 26 -2.59 -9.69 16.16
N ILE A 27 -2.36 -9.99 14.90
CA ILE A 27 -1.07 -9.81 14.24
C ILE A 27 -0.98 -8.36 13.77
N VAL A 28 0.12 -7.69 14.11
CA VAL A 28 0.52 -6.41 13.53
C VAL A 28 1.82 -6.61 12.78
N ALA A 29 1.80 -6.44 11.46
CA ALA A 29 2.93 -6.63 10.58
C ALA A 29 3.47 -5.31 10.06
N PHE A 30 4.77 -5.11 10.22
CA PHE A 30 5.53 -3.99 9.65
C PHE A 30 6.34 -4.49 8.46
N GLY A 31 6.48 -3.65 7.44
CA GLY A 31 7.28 -4.02 6.27
C GLY A 31 6.99 -3.15 5.06
N THR A 32 7.27 -3.68 3.89
CA THR A 32 7.13 -3.01 2.60
C THR A 32 5.96 -3.59 1.82
N ALA A 33 5.24 -2.73 1.10
CA ALA A 33 4.11 -3.11 0.25
C ALA A 33 4.18 -2.39 -1.11
N PRO A 34 3.65 -3.00 -2.20
CA PRO A 34 3.66 -2.41 -3.54
C PRO A 34 2.55 -1.34 -3.68
N VAL A 35 2.70 -0.24 -2.94
CA VAL A 35 1.71 0.85 -2.88
C VAL A 35 1.51 1.60 -4.19
N ASN A 36 2.39 1.39 -5.18
CA ASN A 36 2.22 1.90 -6.54
C ASN A 36 0.95 1.35 -7.24
N GLN A 37 0.41 0.24 -6.75
CA GLN A 37 -0.84 -0.35 -7.24
C GLN A 37 -2.09 0.39 -6.75
N LEU A 38 -1.95 1.29 -5.79
CA LEU A 38 -3.03 2.09 -5.24
C LEU A 38 -3.22 3.37 -6.06
N GLU A 39 -4.44 3.89 -6.08
CA GLU A 39 -4.75 5.18 -6.70
C GLU A 39 -3.96 6.34 -6.05
N ASP A 40 -3.84 6.29 -4.70
CA ASP A 40 -2.97 7.17 -3.92
C ASP A 40 -1.96 6.34 -3.11
N PRO A 41 -0.72 6.18 -3.62
CA PRO A 41 0.33 5.44 -2.94
C PRO A 41 0.65 5.93 -1.53
N ALA A 42 0.52 7.24 -1.27
CA ALA A 42 0.81 7.84 0.03
C ALA A 42 -0.25 7.52 1.09
N SER A 43 -1.45 7.10 0.69
CA SER A 43 -2.55 6.79 1.60
C SER A 43 -2.25 5.62 2.54
N ALA A 44 -1.38 4.68 2.12
CA ALA A 44 -1.05 3.47 2.86
C ALA A 44 0.33 3.52 3.56
N VAL A 45 0.95 4.69 3.66
CA VAL A 45 2.28 4.86 4.27
C VAL A 45 2.17 5.28 5.72
N ASN A 46 2.93 4.61 6.61
CA ASN A 46 2.98 4.92 8.05
C ASN A 46 1.59 5.10 8.67
N LYS A 47 0.69 4.18 8.36
CA LYS A 47 -0.67 4.14 8.93
C LYS A 47 -1.06 2.69 9.23
N PRO A 48 -1.61 2.42 10.43
CA PRO A 48 -2.20 1.12 10.71
C PRO A 48 -3.42 0.88 9.81
N ILE A 49 -3.39 -0.19 9.04
CA ILE A 49 -4.44 -0.62 8.11
C ILE A 49 -4.90 -2.02 8.51
N ILE A 50 -6.15 -2.14 8.92
CA ILE A 50 -6.74 -3.44 9.26
C ILE A 50 -7.38 -4.08 8.03
N ALA A 51 -7.20 -5.39 7.91
CA ALA A 51 -7.88 -6.21 6.90
C ALA A 51 -8.42 -7.49 7.53
N TYR A 52 -9.58 -7.92 7.06
CA TYR A 52 -10.26 -9.13 7.49
C TYR A 52 -10.23 -10.22 6.42
N THR A 53 -9.89 -9.87 5.19
CA THR A 53 -9.83 -10.80 4.06
C THR A 53 -8.60 -10.52 3.20
N TYR A 54 -8.21 -11.53 2.41
CA TYR A 54 -7.15 -11.39 1.39
C TYR A 54 -7.43 -10.26 0.41
N ALA A 55 -8.64 -10.21 -0.15
CA ALA A 55 -9.03 -9.20 -1.13
C ALA A 55 -9.00 -7.77 -0.55
N GLU A 56 -9.42 -7.62 0.71
CA GLU A 56 -9.37 -6.35 1.42
C GLU A 56 -7.93 -5.88 1.65
N ALA A 57 -7.03 -6.78 2.05
CA ALA A 57 -5.62 -6.46 2.22
C ALA A 57 -4.99 -6.02 0.90
N VAL A 58 -5.19 -6.78 -0.17
CA VAL A 58 -4.69 -6.45 -1.52
C VAL A 58 -5.20 -5.10 -2.00
N SER A 59 -6.47 -4.79 -1.81
CA SER A 59 -7.05 -3.51 -2.23
C SER A 59 -6.50 -2.30 -1.46
N LYS A 60 -6.07 -2.51 -0.20
CA LYS A 60 -5.63 -1.42 0.69
C LYS A 60 -4.13 -1.14 0.65
N ILE A 61 -3.31 -2.16 0.39
CA ILE A 61 -1.83 -2.01 0.42
C ILE A 61 -1.12 -2.57 -0.81
N GLY A 62 -1.86 -3.16 -1.77
CA GLY A 62 -1.29 -3.83 -2.92
C GLY A 62 -0.81 -5.25 -2.60
N TYR A 63 -0.40 -5.98 -3.64
CA TYR A 63 0.15 -7.32 -3.51
C TYR A 63 1.17 -7.62 -4.62
N SER A 64 2.24 -8.30 -4.28
CA SER A 64 3.24 -8.81 -5.22
C SER A 64 3.70 -10.19 -4.79
N THR A 65 4.07 -11.02 -5.74
CA THR A 65 4.71 -12.32 -5.48
C THR A 65 6.20 -12.19 -5.14
N ASN A 66 6.78 -11.00 -5.31
CA ASN A 66 8.16 -10.72 -4.94
C ASN A 66 8.26 -10.36 -3.45
N PHE A 67 8.33 -11.38 -2.59
CA PHE A 67 8.32 -11.21 -1.13
C PHE A 67 9.63 -10.64 -0.57
N GLU A 68 10.73 -10.75 -1.30
CA GLU A 68 12.01 -10.14 -0.92
C GLU A 68 11.92 -8.61 -0.96
N LYS A 69 11.19 -8.07 -1.94
CA LYS A 69 10.96 -6.63 -2.07
C LYS A 69 9.77 -6.14 -1.23
N TYR A 70 8.69 -6.93 -1.16
CA TYR A 70 7.42 -6.53 -0.57
C TYR A 70 7.00 -7.52 0.52
N THR A 71 7.62 -7.37 1.69
CA THR A 71 7.49 -8.32 2.80
C THR A 71 6.08 -8.45 3.35
N LEU A 72 5.27 -7.39 3.31
CA LEU A 72 3.86 -7.46 3.73
C LEU A 72 3.01 -8.35 2.82
N SER A 73 3.40 -8.52 1.55
CA SER A 73 2.71 -9.44 0.65
C SER A 73 2.87 -10.91 1.07
N GLU A 74 4.00 -11.28 1.67
CA GLU A 74 4.19 -12.60 2.27
C GLU A 74 3.24 -12.81 3.44
N VAL A 75 3.13 -11.82 4.33
CA VAL A 75 2.20 -11.87 5.47
C VAL A 75 0.75 -12.01 4.99
N ILE A 76 0.34 -11.26 3.95
CA ILE A 76 -1.00 -11.40 3.34
C ILE A 76 -1.23 -12.86 2.88
N LYS A 77 -0.28 -13.43 2.14
CA LYS A 77 -0.39 -14.80 1.64
C LYS A 77 -0.47 -15.81 2.76
N VAL A 78 0.40 -15.70 3.75
CA VAL A 78 0.50 -16.64 4.87
C VAL A 78 -0.74 -16.54 5.76
N ALA A 79 -1.08 -15.34 6.21
CA ALA A 79 -2.19 -15.15 7.15
C ALA A 79 -3.54 -15.53 6.53
N PHE A 80 -3.88 -14.96 5.38
CA PHE A 80 -5.20 -15.16 4.77
C PHE A 80 -5.25 -16.36 3.83
N GLY A 81 -4.18 -16.60 3.04
CA GLY A 81 -4.18 -17.61 2.00
C GLY A 81 -3.88 -19.01 2.51
N ILE A 82 -3.07 -19.15 3.56
CA ILE A 82 -2.64 -20.46 4.08
C ILE A 82 -3.36 -20.80 5.39
N TYR A 83 -3.32 -19.90 6.37
CA TYR A 83 -3.80 -20.17 7.73
C TYR A 83 -5.20 -19.65 8.04
N GLY A 84 -5.78 -18.77 7.20
CA GLY A 84 -7.10 -18.17 7.43
C GLY A 84 -7.18 -17.33 8.70
N VAL A 85 -6.08 -16.70 9.11
CA VAL A 85 -6.01 -15.85 10.31
C VAL A 85 -6.48 -14.45 9.98
N ALA A 86 -7.48 -13.96 10.71
CA ALA A 86 -8.02 -12.62 10.60
C ALA A 86 -8.53 -12.13 11.96
N PRO A 87 -8.54 -10.82 12.23
CA PRO A 87 -7.98 -9.74 11.42
C PRO A 87 -6.44 -9.63 11.51
N VAL A 88 -5.83 -8.95 10.54
CA VAL A 88 -4.42 -8.57 10.55
C VAL A 88 -4.30 -7.08 10.35
N VAL A 89 -3.41 -6.42 11.08
CA VAL A 89 -3.06 -5.02 10.90
C VAL A 89 -1.74 -4.93 10.17
N PHE A 90 -1.71 -4.16 9.11
CA PHE A 90 -0.53 -3.91 8.28
C PHE A 90 -0.06 -2.48 8.47
N ILE A 91 1.25 -2.29 8.57
CA ILE A 91 1.90 -0.99 8.64
C ILE A 91 3.01 -0.97 7.61
N ASN A 92 2.75 -0.32 6.48
CA ASN A 92 3.73 -0.16 5.42
C ASN A 92 4.64 1.03 5.73
N VAL A 93 5.95 0.80 5.76
CA VAL A 93 6.99 1.80 5.97
C VAL A 93 7.64 2.28 4.67
N LEU A 94 7.33 1.64 3.54
CA LEU A 94 7.82 2.06 2.23
C LEU A 94 7.11 3.34 1.78
N ASP A 95 7.83 4.46 1.84
CA ASP A 95 7.31 5.79 1.49
C ASP A 95 7.71 6.16 0.05
N PRO A 96 6.76 6.31 -0.90
CA PRO A 96 7.06 6.67 -2.28
C PRO A 96 7.67 8.07 -2.44
N ALA A 97 7.61 8.91 -1.41
CA ALA A 97 8.28 10.20 -1.42
C ALA A 97 9.79 10.10 -1.11
N LYS A 98 10.18 9.10 -0.32
CA LYS A 98 11.55 8.88 0.17
C LYS A 98 12.23 7.70 -0.54
N HIS A 99 11.58 6.56 -0.59
CA HIS A 99 12.13 5.28 -1.04
C HIS A 99 11.79 5.07 -2.52
N LYS A 100 12.44 5.83 -3.39
CA LYS A 100 12.21 5.84 -4.83
C LYS A 100 13.48 6.04 -5.61
N LYS A 101 13.46 5.61 -6.87
CA LYS A 101 14.51 5.88 -7.86
C LYS A 101 13.89 6.41 -9.15
N ASP A 102 14.62 7.33 -9.79
CA ASP A 102 14.23 7.88 -11.07
C ASP A 102 14.97 7.17 -12.19
N VAL A 103 14.27 6.86 -13.27
CA VAL A 103 14.78 6.33 -14.52
C VAL A 103 14.53 7.35 -15.61
N THR A 104 15.58 7.71 -16.36
CA THR A 104 15.49 8.71 -17.41
C THR A 104 15.78 8.06 -18.76
N ASP A 105 14.90 8.31 -19.73
CA ASP A 105 15.04 7.93 -21.14
C ASP A 105 15.34 6.44 -21.37
N GLU A 106 14.70 5.54 -20.60
CA GLU A 106 14.74 4.10 -20.87
C GLU A 106 14.19 3.83 -22.26
N LEU A 107 14.96 3.07 -23.05
CA LEU A 107 14.52 2.65 -24.37
C LEU A 107 13.65 1.40 -24.27
N VAL A 108 12.36 1.57 -24.55
CA VAL A 108 11.38 0.50 -24.55
C VAL A 108 10.98 0.17 -25.98
N LYS A 109 11.38 -1.00 -26.46
CA LYS A 109 10.95 -1.49 -27.78
C LYS A 109 9.59 -2.15 -27.66
N LEU A 110 8.64 -1.64 -28.42
CA LEU A 110 7.33 -2.28 -28.55
C LEU A 110 7.43 -3.55 -29.41
N SER A 111 6.63 -4.54 -29.10
CA SER A 111 6.37 -5.71 -29.91
C SER A 111 4.87 -5.90 -30.03
N GLY A 112 4.33 -5.82 -31.24
CA GLY A 112 2.90 -5.86 -31.46
C GLY A 112 2.11 -4.74 -30.76
N GLY A 113 2.75 -3.57 -30.53
CA GLY A 113 2.17 -2.42 -29.84
C GLY A 113 2.26 -2.45 -28.31
N LYS A 114 2.99 -3.41 -27.74
CA LYS A 114 3.17 -3.53 -26.27
C LYS A 114 4.66 -3.51 -25.92
N GLY A 115 5.01 -2.86 -24.82
CA GLY A 115 6.36 -2.85 -24.26
C GLY A 115 6.32 -2.82 -22.74
N THR A 116 7.23 -3.54 -22.10
CA THR A 116 7.30 -3.66 -20.63
C THR A 116 8.47 -2.84 -20.12
N LEU A 117 8.26 -2.09 -19.05
CA LEU A 117 9.33 -1.36 -18.35
C LEU A 117 10.21 -2.31 -17.56
N SER A 118 11.50 -1.97 -17.44
CA SER A 118 12.50 -2.84 -16.80
C SER A 118 12.34 -2.96 -15.29
N ASN A 119 11.69 -2.00 -14.64
CA ASN A 119 11.51 -1.97 -13.20
C ASN A 119 10.05 -2.21 -12.82
N ASP A 120 9.83 -2.93 -11.71
CA ASP A 120 8.55 -3.01 -11.02
C ASP A 120 8.34 -1.77 -10.12
N GLY A 121 7.18 -1.65 -9.50
CA GLY A 121 6.92 -0.56 -8.55
C GLY A 121 6.77 0.83 -9.17
N VAL A 122 6.50 0.94 -10.46
CA VAL A 122 6.39 2.21 -11.19
C VAL A 122 5.22 3.06 -10.66
N LEU A 123 5.51 4.33 -10.37
CA LEU A 123 4.51 5.32 -9.99
C LEU A 123 3.88 5.92 -11.26
N TYR A 124 2.68 5.52 -11.62
CA TYR A 124 2.04 5.86 -12.91
C TYR A 124 1.99 7.37 -13.20
N LYS A 125 1.77 8.18 -12.17
CA LYS A 125 1.73 9.66 -12.31
C LYS A 125 3.05 10.28 -12.72
N SER A 126 4.17 9.55 -12.59
CA SER A 126 5.50 10.02 -12.97
C SER A 126 5.90 9.62 -14.39
N VAL A 127 5.13 8.76 -15.05
CA VAL A 127 5.50 8.20 -16.35
C VAL A 127 5.37 9.25 -17.46
N VAL A 128 6.47 9.48 -18.15
CA VAL A 128 6.54 10.36 -19.32
C VAL A 128 7.05 9.53 -20.51
N VAL A 129 6.24 9.43 -21.56
CA VAL A 129 6.56 8.65 -22.77
C VAL A 129 6.80 9.57 -23.94
N LYS A 130 7.89 9.33 -24.67
CA LYS A 130 8.27 10.04 -25.90
C LYS A 130 8.63 9.06 -26.99
N LYS A 131 8.58 9.48 -28.25
CA LYS A 131 9.16 8.71 -29.36
C LYS A 131 10.69 8.78 -29.31
N ALA A 132 11.37 7.71 -29.71
CA ALA A 132 12.82 7.66 -29.68
C ALA A 132 13.49 8.56 -30.73
N ASP A 133 12.79 8.88 -31.80
CA ASP A 133 13.30 9.50 -33.03
C ASP A 133 13.27 11.03 -33.06
N GLY A 134 12.99 11.70 -31.94
CA GLY A 134 13.08 13.15 -31.94
C GLY A 134 12.45 13.89 -30.74
N ASP A 135 12.56 15.23 -30.77
CA ASP A 135 11.97 16.18 -29.82
C ASP A 135 10.42 16.30 -29.97
N SER A 136 9.79 15.19 -30.22
CA SER A 136 8.34 15.14 -30.32
C SER A 136 7.70 15.57 -29.00
N PRO A 137 6.62 16.34 -28.99
CA PRO A 137 5.87 16.54 -27.77
C PRO A 137 5.52 15.18 -27.16
N GLY A 138 5.63 15.07 -25.82
CA GLY A 138 5.37 13.82 -25.12
C GLY A 138 4.04 13.20 -25.55
N LEU A 139 3.98 11.88 -25.50
CA LEU A 139 2.76 11.13 -25.77
C LEU A 139 1.80 11.27 -24.61
N THR A 140 0.51 11.24 -24.86
CA THR A 140 -0.54 11.47 -23.88
C THR A 140 -1.14 10.16 -23.40
N LEU A 141 -1.14 9.95 -22.07
CA LEU A 141 -1.82 8.83 -21.44
C LEU A 141 -3.32 8.82 -21.81
N ASP A 142 -3.90 7.64 -21.97
CA ASP A 142 -5.30 7.38 -22.35
C ASP A 142 -5.72 7.92 -23.75
N THR A 143 -4.77 8.49 -24.49
CA THR A 143 -4.98 8.94 -25.89
C THR A 143 -4.02 8.23 -26.84
N ASP A 144 -2.74 8.22 -26.52
CA ASP A 144 -1.71 7.61 -27.36
C ASP A 144 -1.30 6.21 -26.84
N TYR A 145 -1.36 6.02 -25.51
CA TYR A 145 -1.01 4.76 -24.83
C TYR A 145 -1.79 4.60 -23.54
N VAL A 146 -1.86 3.35 -23.07
CA VAL A 146 -2.35 2.99 -21.73
C VAL A 146 -1.26 2.27 -20.94
N LEU A 147 -1.33 2.36 -19.61
CA LEU A 147 -0.48 1.65 -18.68
C LEU A 147 -1.29 0.56 -17.98
N ALA A 148 -0.73 -0.62 -17.85
CA ALA A 148 -1.30 -1.72 -17.08
C ALA A 148 -0.18 -2.47 -16.35
N LEU A 149 -0.52 -3.21 -15.31
CA LEU A 149 0.41 -4.17 -14.70
C LEU A 149 0.26 -5.53 -15.37
N ASP A 150 1.38 -6.22 -15.55
CA ASP A 150 1.37 -7.64 -15.86
C ASP A 150 1.22 -8.49 -14.58
N ASP A 151 1.15 -9.81 -14.75
CA ASP A 151 1.00 -10.76 -13.63
C ASP A 151 2.19 -10.77 -12.66
N ASN A 152 3.34 -10.23 -13.10
CA ASN A 152 4.56 -10.11 -12.29
C ASN A 152 4.72 -8.74 -11.62
N GLY A 153 3.78 -7.80 -11.86
CA GLY A 153 3.80 -6.45 -11.30
C GLY A 153 4.66 -5.44 -12.07
N TYR A 154 5.11 -5.79 -13.31
CA TYR A 154 5.76 -4.85 -14.19
C TYR A 154 4.75 -4.02 -14.97
N THR A 155 5.12 -2.78 -15.25
CA THR A 155 4.26 -1.87 -16.03
C THR A 155 4.44 -2.13 -17.52
N VAL A 156 3.32 -2.41 -18.17
CA VAL A 156 3.24 -2.59 -19.63
C VAL A 156 2.62 -1.35 -20.25
N ILE A 157 3.30 -0.80 -21.24
CA ILE A 157 2.79 0.26 -22.11
C ILE A 157 2.11 -0.40 -23.30
N THR A 158 0.87 -0.05 -23.59
CA THR A 158 0.14 -0.54 -24.76
C THR A 158 -0.27 0.66 -25.62
N ALA A 159 0.12 0.67 -26.88
CA ALA A 159 -0.24 1.70 -27.84
C ALA A 159 -1.75 1.63 -28.17
N ILE A 160 -2.40 2.80 -28.19
CA ILE A 160 -3.82 2.92 -28.57
C ILE A 160 -3.93 3.05 -30.08
N SER A 161 -4.85 2.30 -30.69
CA SER A 161 -5.15 2.40 -32.11
C SER A 161 -5.70 3.80 -32.44
N GLY A 162 -5.10 4.47 -33.41
CA GLY A 162 -5.45 5.85 -33.75
C GLY A 162 -4.71 6.94 -32.96
N GLY A 163 -3.90 6.53 -31.99
CA GLY A 163 -2.97 7.44 -31.30
C GLY A 163 -1.73 7.75 -32.14
N LYS A 164 -0.82 8.55 -31.58
CA LYS A 164 0.43 8.99 -32.27
C LYS A 164 1.48 7.88 -32.43
N ILE A 165 1.32 6.74 -31.75
CA ILE A 165 2.18 5.55 -31.90
C ILE A 165 1.64 4.73 -33.06
N THR A 166 2.08 4.99 -34.27
CA THR A 166 1.57 4.36 -35.50
C THR A 166 2.23 3.01 -35.80
N GLU A 167 3.47 2.82 -35.35
CA GLU A 167 4.26 1.61 -35.59
C GLU A 167 4.17 0.66 -34.40
N LYS A 168 3.76 -0.58 -34.64
CA LYS A 168 3.61 -1.61 -33.60
C LYS A 168 4.92 -2.05 -32.96
N ASP A 169 6.04 -1.84 -33.65
CA ASP A 169 7.39 -2.19 -33.22
C ASP A 169 8.24 -0.92 -32.96
N ALA A 170 7.58 0.22 -32.67
CA ALA A 170 8.26 1.48 -32.34
C ALA A 170 9.16 1.33 -31.11
N THR A 171 10.22 2.15 -31.06
CA THR A 171 10.99 2.34 -29.85
C THR A 171 10.55 3.63 -29.17
N LEU A 172 10.29 3.54 -27.89
CA LEU A 172 9.88 4.66 -27.04
C LEU A 172 11.01 5.01 -26.07
N LYS A 173 11.10 6.28 -25.70
CA LYS A 173 11.87 6.77 -24.56
C LYS A 173 10.93 7.02 -23.41
N VAL A 174 11.16 6.35 -22.30
CA VAL A 174 10.28 6.42 -21.13
C VAL A 174 11.07 6.88 -19.92
N SER A 175 10.61 7.93 -19.28
CA SER A 175 11.13 8.40 -17.99
C SER A 175 10.07 8.19 -16.93
N TYR A 176 10.47 7.68 -15.78
CA TYR A 176 9.55 7.38 -14.68
C TYR A 176 10.29 7.28 -13.35
N THR A 177 9.52 7.34 -12.28
CA THR A 177 9.95 7.05 -10.92
C THR A 177 9.37 5.72 -10.49
N HIS A 178 10.17 4.87 -9.84
CA HIS A 178 9.70 3.61 -9.26
C HIS A 178 10.05 3.52 -7.78
N LEU A 179 9.32 2.69 -7.06
CA LEU A 179 9.60 2.36 -5.66
C LEU A 179 10.96 1.66 -5.54
N ASP A 180 11.68 1.98 -4.48
CA ASP A 180 12.91 1.31 -4.08
C ASP A 180 12.79 0.70 -2.68
N PRO A 181 12.21 -0.51 -2.54
CA PRO A 181 12.11 -1.17 -1.26
C PRO A 181 13.45 -1.41 -0.56
N GLY A 182 14.54 -1.53 -1.34
CA GLY A 182 15.89 -1.68 -0.82
C GLY A 182 16.45 -0.43 -0.12
N ALA A 183 15.82 0.73 -0.32
CA ALA A 183 16.17 1.95 0.39
C ALA A 183 15.56 2.04 1.80
N VAL A 184 14.61 1.17 2.14
CA VAL A 184 14.02 1.09 3.48
C VAL A 184 15.08 0.59 4.46
N THR A 185 15.28 1.34 5.53
CA THR A 185 16.28 1.06 6.55
C THR A 185 15.65 0.54 7.84
N LYS A 186 16.48 0.02 8.74
CA LYS A 186 16.05 -0.35 10.10
C LYS A 186 15.40 0.83 10.83
N ASN A 187 15.90 2.05 10.58
CA ASN A 187 15.35 3.25 11.21
C ASN A 187 13.92 3.57 10.75
N ASP A 188 13.57 3.24 9.52
CA ASP A 188 12.19 3.42 9.02
C ASP A 188 11.23 2.43 9.69
N ILE A 189 11.71 1.21 10.03
CA ILE A 189 10.93 0.22 10.77
C ILE A 189 10.84 0.61 12.26
N ILE A 190 11.95 0.97 12.90
CA ILE A 190 11.96 1.42 14.30
C ILE A 190 11.09 2.67 14.44
N GLY A 191 11.23 3.59 13.50
CA GLY A 191 10.44 4.82 13.44
C GLY A 191 10.74 5.78 14.58
N GLY A 192 9.71 6.47 15.02
CA GLY A 192 9.75 7.50 16.05
C GLY A 192 8.62 8.50 15.88
N VAL A 193 8.78 9.65 16.52
CA VAL A 193 7.85 10.77 16.38
C VAL A 193 8.48 11.83 15.48
N ASP A 194 7.83 12.12 14.37
CA ASP A 194 8.27 13.18 13.45
C ASP A 194 8.26 14.53 14.19
N SER A 195 9.39 15.23 14.18
CA SER A 195 9.58 16.46 14.95
C SER A 195 8.70 17.62 14.48
N ASN A 196 8.32 17.61 13.19
CA ASN A 196 7.53 18.69 12.57
C ASN A 196 6.04 18.40 12.64
N THR A 197 5.63 17.20 12.23
CA THR A 197 4.21 16.82 12.13
C THR A 197 3.67 16.21 13.42
N LYS A 198 4.57 15.80 14.36
CA LYS A 198 4.25 15.05 15.58
C LYS A 198 3.55 13.72 15.29
N ALA A 199 3.64 13.23 14.07
CA ALA A 199 3.08 11.94 13.67
C ALA A 199 4.02 10.80 14.08
N ASN A 200 3.43 9.69 14.53
CA ASN A 200 4.13 8.44 14.79
C ASN A 200 4.55 7.79 13.47
N THR A 201 5.70 7.15 13.46
CA THR A 201 6.21 6.35 12.33
C THR A 201 6.78 5.03 12.82
N GLY A 202 6.83 4.02 11.95
CA GLY A 202 7.40 2.72 12.30
C GLY A 202 6.71 2.07 13.50
N LEU A 203 7.49 1.48 14.41
CA LEU A 203 6.98 0.75 15.58
C LEU A 203 6.16 1.60 16.56
N GLU A 204 6.36 2.93 16.59
CA GLU A 204 5.54 3.83 17.43
C GLU A 204 4.05 3.79 17.04
N LEU A 205 3.73 3.39 15.80
CA LEU A 205 2.35 3.23 15.33
C LEU A 205 1.60 2.07 16.02
N LEU A 206 2.27 1.22 16.78
CA LEU A 206 1.60 0.22 17.63
C LEU A 206 0.66 0.89 18.64
N SER A 207 1.04 2.06 19.16
CA SER A 207 0.23 2.84 20.08
C SER A 207 -1.10 3.30 19.47
N ASP A 208 -1.16 3.44 18.14
CA ASP A 208 -2.34 3.88 17.40
C ASP A 208 -3.34 2.75 17.09
N VAL A 209 -2.91 1.48 17.23
CA VAL A 209 -3.74 0.32 16.86
C VAL A 209 -4.99 0.23 17.75
N TYR A 210 -4.81 0.27 19.08
CA TYR A 210 -5.94 0.20 20.00
C TYR A 210 -6.91 1.38 19.90
N PRO A 211 -6.45 2.64 19.87
CA PRO A 211 -7.35 3.78 19.70
C PRO A 211 -8.22 3.70 18.43
N ARG A 212 -7.63 3.19 17.32
CA ARG A 212 -8.31 3.11 16.02
C ARG A 212 -9.26 1.92 15.90
N PHE A 213 -8.82 0.73 16.32
CA PHE A 213 -9.53 -0.52 16.03
C PHE A 213 -10.16 -1.17 17.26
N LYS A 214 -9.85 -0.69 18.47
CA LYS A 214 -10.28 -1.28 19.76
C LYS A 214 -9.81 -2.74 19.93
N LEU A 215 -8.73 -3.10 19.24
CA LEU A 215 -8.08 -4.41 19.31
C LEU A 215 -6.67 -4.25 19.90
N VAL A 216 -6.29 -5.19 20.76
CA VAL A 216 -4.96 -5.19 21.39
C VAL A 216 -4.02 -6.08 20.57
N PRO A 217 -2.86 -5.56 20.12
CA PRO A 217 -1.84 -6.38 19.46
C PRO A 217 -1.39 -7.53 20.36
N GLY A 218 -1.41 -8.77 19.82
CA GLY A 218 -0.91 -9.97 20.50
C GLY A 218 0.42 -10.44 19.92
N GLN A 219 0.70 -10.11 18.67
CA GLN A 219 1.94 -10.48 17.98
C GLN A 219 2.38 -9.35 17.06
N VAL A 220 3.69 -9.08 17.05
CA VAL A 220 4.32 -8.10 16.15
C VAL A 220 5.31 -8.83 15.26
N ILE A 221 5.25 -8.55 13.95
CA ILE A 221 6.14 -9.06 12.91
C ILE A 221 6.78 -7.83 12.24
N ALA A 222 8.12 -7.82 12.09
CA ALA A 222 8.86 -6.75 11.44
C ALA A 222 10.06 -7.29 10.64
#